data_2d6c5a63d69728a28fe29f56a5727a35
#
_entry.id   2d6c5a63d69728a28fe29f56a5727a35
#
_cell.length_a   1.000
_cell.length_b   1.000
_cell.length_c   1.000
_cell.angle_alpha   90.00
_cell.angle_beta   90.00
_cell.angle_gamma   90.00
#
_symmetry.space_group_name_H-M   'P 1'
#
loop_
_entity.id
_entity.type
_entity.pdbx_description
1 polymer ?
#
loop_
_entity_poly.entity_id
_entity_poly.type
_entity_poly.pdbx_seq_one_letter_code
_entity_poly.pdbx_strand_id
1 'polypeptide(L)'
;MIRRALPLTLTLAALAGGVSAGEQCTLDGIRAITPKDAVIDSVKAIDAPVAHCEVVGHIITQNPGPNRVEFTVMLPDERFNGRYYFVGLGAAAGFVPTTTATDMLGSYYAGTTLQLLNQGFAVAGSDTGHKGMMWDFAIDNPAAKLDHGHRGAHVSAVATQAITRAYYAMEDKLHRYHLGCSGGGRMGAMAALHHPDDYDGIVVSTGFGNGNSVWFPWIVQYLVENPDRWVPPAKLALLERKVAEHCAGPDGLVRDVNVCGFDVATLKCPGADADSCLTGPQVDMIKRITGRFPVAPGVDAPGFSPTNPTGWSSFLIGNTKPTSKDMNNPWAPNPPPSSFGIGQSILRGMYFNKADFNMITDLDFDNPEHLKILGDHHADWGAVSPDLSGFKKAGGKLIIWAPIGENAVPPANAIEYYDDLKKTVPGTDDFVRVYMVPGVLHCGGGPGPQDSPERFLDKVIAWAEEGKRPDEIVASASAQRVIPGQQAAAQPPTLSRTVLLCPHPQQAVFNAREGAFPYDAANWVCK
;
A
#
# COMPACT_ATOMS: atom_id res chain seq x y z
N MET A 1 85.15 -1.05 -22.07
CA MET A 1 83.72 -0.92 -22.49
C MET A 1 82.99 -2.13 -21.98
N ILE A 2 82.31 -2.02 -20.86
CA ILE A 2 81.54 -3.11 -20.24
C ILE A 2 80.08 -2.74 -20.41
N ARG A 3 79.34 -3.49 -21.25
CA ARG A 3 77.92 -3.35 -21.39
C ARG A 3 77.20 -4.15 -20.27
N ARG A 4 76.51 -3.44 -19.37
CA ARG A 4 75.59 -4.06 -18.40
C ARG A 4 74.22 -4.33 -19.06
N ALA A 5 73.80 -5.59 -19.07
CA ALA A 5 72.46 -6.01 -19.44
C ALA A 5 71.53 -5.77 -18.22
N LEU A 6 70.40 -5.03 -18.40
CA LEU A 6 69.30 -4.96 -17.45
C LEU A 6 68.38 -6.20 -17.63
N PRO A 7 67.93 -6.80 -16.54
CA PRO A 7 66.90 -7.84 -16.65
C PRO A 7 65.50 -7.20 -16.85
N LEU A 8 64.82 -7.65 -17.86
CA LEU A 8 63.39 -7.35 -18.12
C LEU A 8 62.55 -8.20 -17.19
N THR A 9 61.99 -7.59 -16.17
CA THR A 9 60.93 -8.23 -15.33
C THR A 9 59.60 -8.13 -16.05
N LEU A 10 59.09 -9.23 -16.59
CA LEU A 10 57.68 -9.37 -17.03
C LEU A 10 56.81 -9.45 -15.77
N THR A 11 56.06 -8.39 -15.51
CA THR A 11 54.91 -8.42 -14.59
C THR A 11 53.75 -9.04 -15.34
N LEU A 12 53.39 -10.29 -15.01
CA LEU A 12 52.07 -10.87 -15.36
C LEU A 12 51.00 -10.10 -14.57
N ALA A 13 50.29 -9.20 -15.23
CA ALA A 13 49.04 -8.70 -14.72
C ALA A 13 48.04 -9.86 -14.84
N ALA A 14 47.63 -10.45 -13.72
CA ALA A 14 46.52 -11.34 -13.66
C ALA A 14 45.28 -10.51 -13.99
N LEU A 15 44.76 -10.66 -15.20
CA LEU A 15 43.40 -10.23 -15.55
C LEU A 15 42.46 -11.12 -14.74
N ALA A 16 41.98 -10.61 -13.60
CA ALA A 16 40.76 -11.11 -12.99
C ALA A 16 39.64 -10.78 -13.98
N GLY A 17 39.35 -11.69 -14.90
CA GLY A 17 38.19 -11.64 -15.75
C GLY A 17 36.96 -11.77 -14.86
N GLY A 18 36.28 -10.68 -14.57
CA GLY A 18 34.94 -10.74 -13.96
C GLY A 18 34.03 -11.52 -14.92
N VAL A 19 33.41 -12.56 -14.41
CA VAL A 19 32.35 -13.30 -15.11
C VAL A 19 31.25 -12.30 -15.41
N SER A 20 30.73 -12.24 -16.63
CA SER A 20 29.62 -11.34 -16.96
C SER A 20 28.37 -11.74 -16.17
N ALA A 21 27.53 -10.77 -15.81
CA ALA A 21 26.32 -11.01 -15.02
C ALA A 21 25.44 -12.14 -15.64
N GLY A 22 25.30 -12.17 -16.98
CA GLY A 22 24.55 -13.22 -17.67
C GLY A 22 25.16 -14.62 -17.53
N GLU A 23 26.50 -14.76 -17.41
CA GLU A 23 27.15 -16.06 -17.18
C GLU A 23 26.92 -16.60 -15.78
N GLN A 24 26.58 -15.76 -14.79
CA GLN A 24 26.24 -16.17 -13.42
C GLN A 24 24.79 -16.62 -13.26
N CYS A 25 23.92 -16.37 -14.23
CA CYS A 25 22.50 -16.76 -14.17
C CYS A 25 22.32 -18.28 -14.39
N THR A 26 22.91 -19.05 -13.51
CA THR A 26 22.78 -20.53 -13.43
C THR A 26 22.48 -20.93 -12.01
N LEU A 27 21.89 -22.12 -11.83
CA LEU A 27 21.57 -22.60 -10.50
C LEU A 27 22.80 -22.67 -9.58
N ASP A 28 23.91 -23.19 -10.10
CA ASP A 28 25.15 -23.31 -9.33
C ASP A 28 25.80 -21.94 -9.08
N GLY A 29 25.77 -21.02 -10.05
CA GLY A 29 26.28 -19.65 -9.91
C GLY A 29 25.53 -18.88 -8.82
N ILE A 30 24.21 -18.94 -8.83
CA ILE A 30 23.39 -18.27 -7.81
C ILE A 30 23.56 -18.92 -6.44
N ARG A 31 23.60 -20.26 -6.36
CA ARG A 31 23.84 -20.97 -5.08
C ARG A 31 25.18 -20.60 -4.44
N ALA A 32 26.20 -20.38 -5.25
CA ALA A 32 27.53 -20.02 -4.76
C ALA A 32 27.57 -18.66 -4.03
N ILE A 33 26.64 -17.76 -4.36
CA ILE A 33 26.53 -16.40 -3.80
C ILE A 33 25.36 -16.24 -2.82
N THR A 34 24.56 -17.28 -2.61
CA THR A 34 23.37 -17.24 -1.75
C THR A 34 23.74 -17.35 -0.27
N PRO A 35 23.14 -16.57 0.64
CA PRO A 35 23.28 -16.75 2.08
C PRO A 35 22.91 -18.17 2.52
N LYS A 36 23.57 -18.67 3.58
CA LYS A 36 23.44 -20.08 4.03
C LYS A 36 22.04 -20.46 4.53
N ASP A 37 21.26 -19.49 4.97
CA ASP A 37 19.90 -19.64 5.48
C ASP A 37 18.83 -19.59 4.38
N ALA A 38 19.22 -19.28 3.14
CA ALA A 38 18.35 -19.29 1.98
C ALA A 38 18.64 -20.48 1.06
N VAL A 39 17.58 -21.04 0.48
CA VAL A 39 17.63 -22.15 -0.48
C VAL A 39 17.12 -21.67 -1.83
N ILE A 40 17.86 -21.93 -2.90
CA ILE A 40 17.44 -21.59 -4.26
C ILE A 40 16.72 -22.76 -4.88
N ASP A 41 15.47 -22.53 -5.26
CA ASP A 41 14.57 -23.49 -5.89
C ASP A 41 14.73 -23.53 -7.41
N SER A 42 14.80 -22.33 -8.04
CA SER A 42 14.99 -22.24 -9.50
C SER A 42 15.71 -20.96 -9.92
N VAL A 43 16.40 -21.03 -11.04
CA VAL A 43 17.04 -19.90 -11.71
C VAL A 43 16.72 -19.98 -13.21
N LYS A 44 16.33 -18.84 -13.78
CA LYS A 44 16.00 -18.75 -15.22
C LYS A 44 16.60 -17.47 -15.80
N ALA A 45 17.35 -17.61 -16.89
CA ALA A 45 17.69 -16.48 -17.74
C ALA A 45 16.49 -16.16 -18.64
N ILE A 46 16.05 -14.91 -18.61
CA ILE A 46 14.93 -14.37 -19.40
C ILE A 46 15.48 -13.33 -20.35
N ASP A 47 15.33 -13.58 -21.66
CA ASP A 47 15.92 -12.71 -22.69
C ASP A 47 15.00 -11.53 -23.08
N ALA A 48 13.68 -11.71 -22.96
CA ALA A 48 12.70 -10.74 -23.44
C ALA A 48 11.45 -10.68 -22.52
N PRO A 49 10.76 -9.52 -22.44
CA PRO A 49 11.03 -8.24 -23.11
C PRO A 49 12.14 -7.41 -22.46
N VAL A 50 12.58 -7.75 -21.26
CA VAL A 50 13.74 -7.16 -20.56
C VAL A 50 14.64 -8.31 -20.11
N ALA A 51 15.88 -8.33 -20.57
CA ALA A 51 16.83 -9.36 -20.18
C ALA A 51 17.15 -9.28 -18.68
N HIS A 52 16.96 -10.40 -17.97
CA HIS A 52 17.21 -10.49 -16.53
C HIS A 52 17.37 -11.94 -16.06
N CYS A 53 18.00 -12.11 -14.92
CA CYS A 53 18.05 -13.37 -14.19
C CYS A 53 16.91 -13.45 -13.18
N GLU A 54 15.97 -14.37 -13.35
CA GLU A 54 14.92 -14.66 -12.38
C GLU A 54 15.37 -15.75 -11.42
N VAL A 55 15.39 -15.44 -10.13
CA VAL A 55 15.76 -16.34 -9.05
C VAL A 55 14.58 -16.52 -8.12
N VAL A 56 14.16 -17.76 -7.90
CA VAL A 56 13.15 -18.14 -6.91
C VAL A 56 13.82 -18.98 -5.84
N GLY A 57 13.52 -18.68 -4.59
CA GLY A 57 14.04 -19.40 -3.44
C GLY A 57 13.14 -19.28 -2.22
N HIS A 58 13.60 -19.86 -1.13
CA HIS A 58 12.87 -19.81 0.13
C HIS A 58 13.80 -19.79 1.35
N ILE A 59 13.23 -19.37 2.46
CA ILE A 59 13.83 -19.41 3.79
C ILE A 59 12.89 -20.18 4.71
N ILE A 60 13.45 -21.00 5.59
CA ILE A 60 12.68 -21.67 6.65
C ILE A 60 12.83 -20.87 7.94
N THR A 61 11.79 -20.13 8.31
CA THR A 61 11.76 -19.36 9.56
C THR A 61 11.51 -20.26 10.76
N GLN A 62 12.05 -19.84 11.92
CA GLN A 62 11.97 -20.59 13.19
C GLN A 62 11.55 -19.64 14.33
N ASN A 63 11.10 -20.19 15.45
CA ASN A 63 10.83 -19.47 16.70
C ASN A 63 9.79 -18.32 16.59
N PRO A 64 8.52 -18.60 16.23
CA PRO A 64 7.90 -19.92 15.99
C PRO A 64 8.20 -20.42 14.57
N GLY A 65 8.08 -21.71 14.37
CA GLY A 65 8.33 -22.39 13.10
C GLY A 65 8.36 -23.91 13.28
N PRO A 66 8.76 -24.67 12.25
CA PRO A 66 9.23 -24.16 10.95
C PRO A 66 8.11 -23.58 10.08
N ASN A 67 8.41 -22.51 9.32
CA ASN A 67 7.52 -22.01 8.26
C ASN A 67 8.33 -21.66 7.01
N ARG A 68 7.77 -21.94 5.83
CA ARG A 68 8.43 -21.65 4.55
C ARG A 68 8.02 -20.26 4.06
N VAL A 69 9.00 -19.39 3.88
CA VAL A 69 8.84 -18.06 3.26
C VAL A 69 9.48 -18.10 1.87
N GLU A 70 8.69 -17.97 0.83
CA GLU A 70 9.16 -17.95 -0.55
C GLU A 70 9.48 -16.52 -1.00
N PHE A 71 10.55 -16.38 -1.77
CA PHE A 71 10.95 -15.11 -2.36
C PHE A 71 11.29 -15.25 -3.84
N THR A 72 11.23 -14.13 -4.55
CA THR A 72 11.82 -13.97 -5.87
C THR A 72 12.75 -12.76 -5.89
N VAL A 73 13.79 -12.81 -6.72
CA VAL A 73 14.55 -11.63 -7.12
C VAL A 73 14.85 -11.70 -8.61
N MET A 74 14.60 -10.61 -9.30
CA MET A 74 14.83 -10.41 -10.72
C MET A 74 15.96 -9.41 -10.90
N LEU A 75 17.04 -9.84 -11.54
CA LEU A 75 18.31 -9.12 -11.64
C LEU A 75 18.54 -8.73 -13.10
N PRO A 76 18.39 -7.44 -13.49
CA PRO A 76 18.55 -7.01 -14.90
C PRO A 76 20.01 -7.19 -15.37
N ASP A 77 20.19 -7.69 -16.61
CA ASP A 77 21.54 -8.08 -17.09
C ASP A 77 22.44 -6.88 -17.42
N GLU A 78 21.95 -5.89 -18.17
CA GLU A 78 22.81 -4.84 -18.74
C GLU A 78 22.58 -3.44 -18.18
N ARG A 79 21.55 -3.25 -17.36
CA ARG A 79 21.08 -1.91 -16.98
C ARG A 79 21.05 -1.65 -15.47
N PHE A 80 21.63 -2.54 -14.68
CA PHE A 80 21.59 -2.39 -13.25
C PHE A 80 22.15 -1.02 -12.82
N ASN A 81 21.33 -0.29 -12.05
CA ASN A 81 21.59 1.10 -11.68
C ASN A 81 22.02 1.28 -10.21
N GLY A 82 22.37 0.19 -9.52
CA GLY A 82 22.74 0.21 -8.09
C GLY A 82 21.56 0.28 -7.14
N ARG A 83 20.31 0.09 -7.65
CA ARG A 83 19.08 0.19 -6.85
C ARG A 83 18.35 -1.13 -6.76
N TYR A 84 17.88 -1.41 -5.56
CA TYR A 84 17.05 -2.55 -5.23
C TYR A 84 15.65 -2.07 -4.88
N TYR A 85 14.63 -2.77 -5.37
CA TYR A 85 13.23 -2.48 -5.11
C TYR A 85 12.52 -3.72 -4.58
N PHE A 86 11.88 -3.61 -3.42
CA PHE A 86 11.04 -4.66 -2.86
C PHE A 86 9.57 -4.31 -3.08
N VAL A 87 8.84 -5.21 -3.74
CA VAL A 87 7.44 -5.00 -4.12
C VAL A 87 6.54 -5.19 -2.91
N GLY A 88 5.77 -4.17 -2.58
CA GLY A 88 4.72 -4.23 -1.57
C GLY A 88 3.43 -4.80 -2.15
N LEU A 89 3.17 -6.09 -1.94
CA LEU A 89 2.00 -6.79 -2.45
C LEU A 89 0.74 -6.52 -1.61
N GLY A 90 -0.41 -6.39 -2.27
CA GLY A 90 -1.69 -6.10 -1.65
C GLY A 90 -2.38 -7.31 -1.00
N ALA A 91 -3.51 -7.06 -0.32
CA ALA A 91 -4.26 -8.05 0.48
C ALA A 91 -3.33 -8.81 1.47
N ALA A 92 -3.48 -10.12 1.61
CA ALA A 92 -2.58 -10.92 2.46
C ALA A 92 -1.21 -11.22 1.84
N ALA A 93 -1.00 -10.91 0.54
CA ALA A 93 0.30 -11.01 -0.13
C ALA A 93 0.90 -12.43 -0.25
N GLY A 94 0.07 -13.47 -0.25
CA GLY A 94 0.51 -14.88 -0.26
C GLY A 94 0.99 -15.38 -1.63
N PHE A 95 1.86 -14.64 -2.31
CA PHE A 95 2.48 -15.00 -3.58
C PHE A 95 3.75 -14.18 -3.82
N VAL A 96 4.64 -14.65 -4.70
CA VAL A 96 5.82 -13.88 -5.13
C VAL A 96 5.51 -13.10 -6.41
N PRO A 97 6.08 -11.89 -6.59
CA PRO A 97 5.89 -11.13 -7.82
C PRO A 97 6.51 -11.82 -9.03
N THR A 98 5.90 -11.61 -10.20
CA THR A 98 6.37 -12.09 -11.50
C THR A 98 6.46 -10.95 -12.51
N THR A 99 6.98 -11.23 -13.70
CA THR A 99 7.01 -10.26 -14.81
C THR A 99 5.75 -10.31 -15.67
N THR A 100 4.83 -11.24 -15.42
CA THR A 100 3.64 -11.41 -16.26
C THR A 100 2.53 -10.43 -15.88
N ALA A 101 1.75 -9.99 -16.87
CA ALA A 101 0.64 -9.06 -16.69
C ALA A 101 -0.51 -9.61 -15.82
N THR A 102 -0.52 -10.92 -15.54
CA THR A 102 -1.49 -11.56 -14.64
C THR A 102 -1.16 -11.32 -13.18
N ASP A 103 0.03 -10.84 -12.88
CA ASP A 103 0.43 -10.43 -11.53
C ASP A 103 -0.09 -9.03 -11.22
N MET A 104 -1.40 -8.95 -11.05
CA MET A 104 -2.11 -7.69 -10.96
C MET A 104 -1.82 -6.91 -9.68
N LEU A 105 -1.40 -7.58 -8.62
CA LEU A 105 -1.16 -6.95 -7.32
C LEU A 105 0.26 -6.42 -7.15
N GLY A 106 1.23 -6.96 -7.89
CA GLY A 106 2.60 -6.44 -7.93
C GLY A 106 2.76 -5.22 -8.83
N SER A 107 1.86 -5.01 -9.79
CA SER A 107 1.98 -3.95 -10.79
C SER A 107 1.30 -2.62 -10.45
N TYR A 108 0.68 -2.50 -9.28
CA TYR A 108 -0.08 -1.30 -8.91
C TYR A 108 0.76 -0.08 -8.55
N TYR A 109 2.00 -0.30 -8.14
CA TYR A 109 2.65 0.65 -7.26
C TYR A 109 3.98 1.14 -7.80
N ALA A 110 4.14 1.90 -8.70
CA ALA A 110 5.34 2.43 -9.35
C ALA A 110 5.71 1.71 -10.66
N GLY A 111 4.70 1.47 -11.47
CA GLY A 111 4.86 0.77 -12.72
C GLY A 111 4.85 -0.75 -12.58
N THR A 112 4.97 -1.44 -13.67
CA THR A 112 5.07 -2.90 -13.67
C THR A 112 6.46 -3.36 -13.26
N THR A 113 6.59 -4.59 -12.79
CA THR A 113 7.90 -5.21 -12.55
C THR A 113 8.84 -5.08 -13.75
N LEU A 114 8.30 -5.23 -14.97
CA LEU A 114 9.07 -5.02 -16.21
C LEU A 114 9.55 -3.59 -16.40
N GLN A 115 8.75 -2.59 -16.03
CA GLN A 115 9.17 -1.19 -16.13
C GLN A 115 10.32 -0.89 -15.15
N LEU A 116 10.25 -1.41 -13.92
CA LEU A 116 11.32 -1.26 -12.94
C LEU A 116 12.61 -1.95 -13.38
N LEU A 117 12.51 -3.19 -13.91
CA LEU A 117 13.65 -3.90 -14.50
C LEU A 117 14.25 -3.11 -15.67
N ASN A 118 13.43 -2.55 -16.57
CA ASN A 118 13.88 -1.72 -17.68
C ASN A 118 14.53 -0.41 -17.22
N GLN A 119 14.17 0.10 -16.04
CA GLN A 119 14.84 1.23 -15.41
C GLN A 119 16.13 0.85 -14.68
N GLY A 120 16.46 -0.45 -14.62
CA GLY A 120 17.69 -0.96 -14.03
C GLY A 120 17.60 -1.31 -12.54
N PHE A 121 16.41 -1.42 -11.96
CA PHE A 121 16.26 -1.91 -10.59
C PHE A 121 16.41 -3.42 -10.52
N ALA A 122 17.10 -3.95 -9.52
CA ALA A 122 16.87 -5.32 -9.07
C ALA A 122 15.54 -5.35 -8.32
N VAL A 123 14.62 -6.24 -8.73
CA VAL A 123 13.25 -6.27 -8.20
C VAL A 123 13.02 -7.57 -7.43
N ALA A 124 12.59 -7.46 -6.18
CA ALA A 124 12.34 -8.61 -5.31
C ALA A 124 10.96 -8.53 -4.65
N GLY A 125 10.53 -9.65 -4.10
CA GLY A 125 9.32 -9.73 -3.28
C GLY A 125 9.17 -11.10 -2.63
N SER A 126 8.16 -11.25 -1.78
CA SER A 126 7.94 -12.43 -0.94
C SER A 126 6.46 -12.77 -0.82
N ASP A 127 6.16 -14.06 -0.63
CA ASP A 127 4.83 -14.53 -0.26
C ASP A 127 4.51 -14.33 1.24
N THR A 128 5.43 -13.75 1.99
CA THR A 128 5.30 -13.52 3.44
C THR A 128 4.97 -14.78 4.26
N GLY A 129 5.35 -15.94 3.77
CA GLY A 129 5.26 -17.22 4.50
C GLY A 129 3.90 -17.92 4.45
N HIS A 130 3.08 -17.63 3.44
CA HIS A 130 1.80 -18.30 3.20
C HIS A 130 1.40 -18.28 1.74
N LYS A 131 0.27 -18.91 1.40
CA LYS A 131 -0.31 -18.86 0.04
C LYS A 131 -1.72 -18.30 0.08
N GLY A 132 -2.07 -17.52 -0.94
CA GLY A 132 -3.40 -16.95 -1.14
C GLY A 132 -3.54 -15.50 -0.68
N MET A 133 -4.76 -14.98 -0.84
CA MET A 133 -5.09 -13.56 -0.71
C MET A 133 -5.81 -13.22 0.59
N MET A 134 -6.16 -14.22 1.40
CA MET A 134 -6.97 -14.10 2.61
C MET A 134 -6.16 -14.54 3.83
N TRP A 135 -6.60 -14.17 5.03
CA TRP A 135 -5.86 -14.31 6.29
C TRP A 135 -6.16 -15.61 7.07
N ASP A 136 -7.01 -16.49 6.54
CA ASP A 136 -7.33 -17.78 7.18
C ASP A 136 -6.09 -18.69 7.35
N PHE A 137 -5.00 -18.45 6.63
CA PHE A 137 -3.71 -19.14 6.81
C PHE A 137 -3.13 -18.98 8.22
N ALA A 138 -3.53 -17.93 8.95
CA ALA A 138 -3.01 -17.64 10.28
C ALA A 138 -3.71 -18.45 11.39
N ILE A 139 -4.82 -19.14 11.08
CA ILE A 139 -5.55 -19.97 12.03
C ILE A 139 -4.63 -21.14 12.46
N ASP A 140 -4.41 -21.27 13.77
CA ASP A 140 -3.53 -22.24 14.40
C ASP A 140 -2.10 -22.28 13.83
N ASN A 141 -1.66 -21.16 13.19
CA ASN A 141 -0.36 -21.05 12.58
C ASN A 141 0.37 -19.76 13.03
N PRO A 142 0.90 -19.72 14.25
CA PRO A 142 1.59 -18.55 14.78
C PRO A 142 2.86 -18.17 13.99
N ALA A 143 3.51 -19.16 13.34
CA ALA A 143 4.68 -18.89 12.51
C ALA A 143 4.31 -18.10 11.26
N ALA A 144 3.28 -18.52 10.52
CA ALA A 144 2.81 -17.78 9.35
C ALA A 144 2.21 -16.42 9.74
N LYS A 145 1.53 -16.30 10.89
CA LYS A 145 1.04 -15.04 11.42
C LYS A 145 2.19 -14.04 11.65
N LEU A 146 3.29 -14.48 12.28
CA LEU A 146 4.47 -13.63 12.52
C LEU A 146 5.19 -13.27 11.20
N ASP A 147 5.33 -14.25 10.29
CA ASP A 147 5.96 -14.02 8.99
C ASP A 147 5.17 -13.00 8.17
N HIS A 148 3.84 -13.14 8.11
CA HIS A 148 2.98 -12.15 7.47
C HIS A 148 3.03 -10.80 8.19
N GLY A 149 3.14 -10.78 9.52
CA GLY A 149 3.25 -9.56 10.32
C GLY A 149 4.39 -8.66 9.85
N HIS A 150 5.62 -9.20 9.87
CA HIS A 150 6.81 -8.44 9.47
C HIS A 150 8.03 -9.32 9.11
N ARG A 151 8.18 -10.54 9.72
CA ARG A 151 9.40 -11.32 9.62
C ARG A 151 9.66 -11.86 8.20
N GLY A 152 8.63 -12.33 7.50
CA GLY A 152 8.76 -12.93 6.16
C GLY A 152 9.29 -11.95 5.12
N ALA A 153 8.77 -10.72 5.11
CA ALA A 153 9.28 -9.66 4.24
C ALA A 153 10.73 -9.30 4.56
N HIS A 154 11.07 -9.20 5.84
CA HIS A 154 12.43 -8.90 6.32
C HIS A 154 13.45 -9.95 5.87
N VAL A 155 13.24 -11.23 6.20
CA VAL A 155 14.20 -12.28 5.84
C VAL A 155 14.38 -12.41 4.33
N SER A 156 13.30 -12.22 3.56
CA SER A 156 13.36 -12.19 2.10
C SER A 156 14.13 -10.99 1.57
N ALA A 157 13.90 -9.80 2.12
CA ALA A 157 14.63 -8.59 1.73
C ALA A 157 16.12 -8.74 2.01
N VAL A 158 16.51 -9.20 3.19
CA VAL A 158 17.94 -9.42 3.56
C VAL A 158 18.60 -10.42 2.61
N ALA A 159 17.96 -11.57 2.35
CA ALA A 159 18.53 -12.58 1.46
C ALA A 159 18.67 -12.08 0.02
N THR A 160 17.62 -11.45 -0.53
CA THR A 160 17.64 -10.97 -1.92
C THR A 160 18.54 -9.76 -2.14
N GLN A 161 18.71 -8.89 -1.15
CA GLN A 161 19.73 -7.83 -1.16
C GLN A 161 21.15 -8.40 -1.16
N ALA A 162 21.41 -9.43 -0.36
CA ALA A 162 22.72 -10.09 -0.34
C ALA A 162 23.04 -10.78 -1.69
N ILE A 163 22.07 -11.49 -2.27
CA ILE A 163 22.17 -12.08 -3.61
C ILE A 163 22.44 -10.99 -4.65
N THR A 164 21.69 -9.89 -4.62
CA THR A 164 21.87 -8.76 -5.55
C THR A 164 23.28 -8.18 -5.48
N ARG A 165 23.77 -7.90 -4.27
CA ARG A 165 25.14 -7.37 -4.10
C ARG A 165 26.21 -8.31 -4.62
N ALA A 166 26.08 -9.61 -4.35
CA ALA A 166 27.05 -10.60 -4.77
C ALA A 166 27.01 -10.87 -6.28
N TYR A 167 25.80 -10.87 -6.88
CA TYR A 167 25.60 -11.05 -8.31
C TYR A 167 26.29 -9.97 -9.15
N TYR A 168 26.22 -8.71 -8.70
CA TYR A 168 26.86 -7.58 -9.38
C TYR A 168 28.27 -7.27 -8.82
N ALA A 169 28.80 -8.10 -7.93
CA ALA A 169 30.11 -7.87 -7.27
C ALA A 169 30.25 -6.42 -6.74
N MET A 170 29.20 -5.91 -6.07
CA MET A 170 29.12 -4.51 -5.67
C MET A 170 30.11 -4.19 -4.54
N GLU A 171 30.96 -3.21 -4.76
CA GLU A 171 31.77 -2.53 -3.74
C GLU A 171 31.03 -1.32 -3.17
N ASP A 172 30.25 -0.64 -4.02
CA ASP A 172 29.46 0.53 -3.65
C ASP A 172 28.19 0.15 -2.88
N LYS A 173 27.55 1.19 -2.32
CA LYS A 173 26.27 1.03 -1.62
C LYS A 173 25.16 0.57 -2.56
N LEU A 174 24.44 -0.49 -2.19
CA LEU A 174 23.14 -0.82 -2.76
C LEU A 174 22.09 0.10 -2.17
N HIS A 175 21.42 0.91 -2.99
CA HIS A 175 20.29 1.74 -2.57
C HIS A 175 19.00 0.91 -2.55
N ARG A 176 18.26 0.94 -1.44
CA ARG A 176 17.19 -0.02 -1.13
C ARG A 176 15.86 0.68 -0.94
N TYR A 177 14.87 0.30 -1.74
CA TYR A 177 13.56 0.94 -1.74
C TYR A 177 12.44 -0.06 -1.56
N HIS A 178 11.38 0.38 -0.87
CA HIS A 178 10.12 -0.33 -0.78
C HIS A 178 8.99 0.62 -1.17
N LEU A 179 8.04 0.13 -1.95
CA LEU A 179 6.80 0.84 -2.21
C LEU A 179 5.63 -0.13 -2.18
N GLY A 180 4.56 0.27 -1.49
CA GLY A 180 3.34 -0.52 -1.42
C GLY A 180 2.12 0.28 -0.98
N CYS A 181 0.96 -0.27 -1.29
CA CYS A 181 -0.34 0.24 -0.86
C CYS A 181 -1.13 -0.87 -0.20
N SER A 182 -2.10 -0.56 0.67
CA SER A 182 -2.91 -1.57 1.36
C SER A 182 -2.04 -2.56 2.15
N GLY A 183 -2.18 -3.87 1.92
CA GLY A 183 -1.29 -4.89 2.49
C GLY A 183 0.19 -4.60 2.27
N GLY A 184 0.57 -4.14 1.07
CA GLY A 184 1.95 -3.74 0.75
C GLY A 184 2.38 -2.45 1.46
N GLY A 185 1.47 -1.51 1.67
CA GLY A 185 1.72 -0.33 2.49
C GLY A 185 1.97 -0.71 3.95
N ARG A 186 1.16 -1.62 4.50
CA ARG A 186 1.38 -2.20 5.83
C ARG A 186 2.76 -2.88 5.93
N MET A 187 3.15 -3.64 4.90
CA MET A 187 4.47 -4.30 4.85
C MET A 187 5.61 -3.29 5.00
N GLY A 188 5.58 -2.18 4.25
CA GLY A 188 6.57 -1.11 4.34
C GLY A 188 6.55 -0.37 5.68
N ALA A 189 5.37 -0.14 6.24
CA ALA A 189 5.20 0.48 7.55
C ALA A 189 5.78 -0.40 8.67
N MET A 190 5.52 -1.71 8.63
CA MET A 190 6.09 -2.68 9.57
C MET A 190 7.60 -2.82 9.41
N ALA A 191 8.13 -2.71 8.19
CA ALA A 191 9.57 -2.69 7.98
C ALA A 191 10.21 -1.43 8.62
N ALA A 192 9.64 -0.24 8.43
CA ALA A 192 10.13 0.97 9.07
C ALA A 192 10.14 0.88 10.61
N LEU A 193 9.15 0.19 11.18
CA LEU A 193 9.00 0.04 12.63
C LEU A 193 9.92 -1.04 13.22
N HIS A 194 9.97 -2.23 12.62
CA HIS A 194 10.64 -3.41 13.18
C HIS A 194 12.01 -3.72 12.58
N HIS A 195 12.26 -3.26 11.35
CA HIS A 195 13.48 -3.55 10.58
C HIS A 195 14.03 -2.27 9.93
N PRO A 196 14.40 -1.27 10.74
CA PRO A 196 14.70 0.09 10.27
C PRO A 196 15.88 0.17 9.31
N ASP A 197 16.73 -0.85 9.27
CA ASP A 197 17.91 -0.91 8.40
C ASP A 197 17.63 -1.57 7.03
N ASP A 198 16.42 -2.06 6.76
CA ASP A 198 16.14 -2.82 5.53
C ASP A 198 16.11 -1.91 4.29
N TYR A 199 15.66 -0.65 4.42
CA TYR A 199 15.46 0.24 3.28
C TYR A 199 15.99 1.65 3.55
N ASP A 200 16.52 2.29 2.51
CA ASP A 200 16.92 3.70 2.52
C ASP A 200 15.74 4.63 2.25
N GLY A 201 14.76 4.16 1.48
CA GLY A 201 13.54 4.88 1.18
C GLY A 201 12.31 3.99 1.13
N ILE A 202 11.23 4.44 1.79
CA ILE A 202 9.96 3.72 1.86
C ILE A 202 8.83 4.65 1.39
N VAL A 203 7.96 4.14 0.53
CA VAL A 203 6.70 4.80 0.15
C VAL A 203 5.54 3.90 0.53
N VAL A 204 4.65 4.38 1.37
CA VAL A 204 3.48 3.61 1.81
C VAL A 204 2.18 4.37 1.57
N SER A 205 1.17 3.64 1.12
CA SER A 205 -0.22 4.10 1.16
C SER A 205 -1.01 3.25 2.13
N THR A 206 -1.78 3.90 3.01
CA THR A 206 -2.74 3.24 3.91
C THR A 206 -2.13 2.17 4.84
N GLY A 207 -0.84 2.29 5.16
CA GLY A 207 -0.08 1.30 5.93
C GLY A 207 0.03 1.56 7.42
N PHE A 208 -0.16 2.79 7.86
CA PHE A 208 -0.02 3.22 9.25
C PHE A 208 -1.36 3.54 9.92
N GLY A 209 -1.38 3.46 11.24
CA GLY A 209 -2.47 3.93 12.09
C GLY A 209 -3.34 2.84 12.68
N ASN A 210 -4.28 3.29 13.51
CA ASN A 210 -5.23 2.42 14.21
C ASN A 210 -6.37 1.98 13.28
N GLY A 211 -6.98 0.85 13.58
CA GLY A 211 -8.24 0.46 12.97
C GLY A 211 -8.21 -0.76 12.08
N ASN A 212 -7.08 -1.26 11.66
CA ASN A 212 -6.80 -2.49 10.90
C ASN A 212 -8.00 -3.33 10.51
N SER A 213 -8.77 -2.80 9.53
CA SER A 213 -9.91 -3.52 8.94
C SER A 213 -11.10 -3.77 9.88
N VAL A 214 -11.08 -3.27 11.12
CA VAL A 214 -12.20 -3.38 12.07
C VAL A 214 -13.42 -2.56 11.61
N TRP A 215 -13.22 -1.55 10.77
CA TRP A 215 -14.32 -0.83 10.12
C TRP A 215 -15.19 -1.74 9.24
N PHE A 216 -14.68 -2.84 8.71
CA PHE A 216 -15.48 -3.75 7.88
C PHE A 216 -16.62 -4.38 8.69
N PRO A 217 -16.39 -5.10 9.80
CA PRO A 217 -17.49 -5.59 10.62
C PRO A 217 -18.34 -4.45 11.21
N TRP A 218 -17.76 -3.31 11.57
CA TRP A 218 -18.49 -2.14 12.06
C TRP A 218 -19.54 -1.62 11.09
N ILE A 219 -19.23 -1.58 9.80
CA ILE A 219 -20.13 -1.15 8.72
C ILE A 219 -21.12 -2.27 8.35
N VAL A 220 -20.61 -3.50 8.16
CA VAL A 220 -21.41 -4.63 7.68
C VAL A 220 -22.48 -5.04 8.69
N GLN A 221 -22.14 -5.16 9.98
CA GLN A 221 -23.14 -5.47 11.02
C GLN A 221 -24.28 -4.46 11.03
N TYR A 222 -23.95 -3.17 11.01
CA TYR A 222 -24.93 -2.08 11.02
C TYR A 222 -25.85 -2.11 9.79
N LEU A 223 -25.29 -2.45 8.63
CA LEU A 223 -26.08 -2.60 7.41
C LEU A 223 -27.00 -3.82 7.45
N VAL A 224 -26.48 -4.98 7.88
CA VAL A 224 -27.24 -6.24 7.90
C VAL A 224 -28.35 -6.22 8.96
N GLU A 225 -28.12 -5.56 10.09
CA GLU A 225 -29.14 -5.36 11.14
C GLU A 225 -30.40 -4.67 10.59
N ASN A 226 -30.23 -3.66 9.74
CA ASN A 226 -31.33 -2.99 9.05
C ASN A 226 -30.96 -2.72 7.58
N PRO A 227 -31.39 -3.60 6.65
CA PRO A 227 -31.10 -3.45 5.22
C PRO A 227 -31.66 -2.19 4.55
N ASP A 228 -32.61 -1.46 5.18
CA ASP A 228 -33.08 -0.16 4.67
C ASP A 228 -32.02 0.94 4.76
N ARG A 229 -30.94 0.69 5.50
CA ARG A 229 -29.73 1.52 5.54
C ARG A 229 -28.89 1.44 4.26
N TRP A 230 -29.12 0.44 3.40
CA TRP A 230 -28.37 0.33 2.14
C TRP A 230 -28.60 1.55 1.24
N VAL A 231 -27.49 2.12 0.74
CA VAL A 231 -27.50 3.29 -0.14
C VAL A 231 -27.28 2.83 -1.58
N PRO A 232 -28.28 2.96 -2.47
CA PRO A 232 -28.14 2.60 -3.87
C PRO A 232 -27.02 3.39 -4.58
N PRO A 233 -26.37 2.83 -5.62
CA PRO A 233 -25.32 3.52 -6.38
C PRO A 233 -25.74 4.90 -6.90
N ALA A 234 -27.00 5.09 -7.35
CA ALA A 234 -27.53 6.37 -7.79
C ALA A 234 -27.51 7.44 -6.67
N LYS A 235 -27.79 7.04 -5.44
CA LYS A 235 -27.79 7.93 -4.28
C LYS A 235 -26.37 8.18 -3.73
N LEU A 236 -25.45 7.23 -3.90
CA LEU A 236 -24.02 7.49 -3.67
C LEU A 236 -23.49 8.54 -4.67
N ALA A 237 -23.89 8.47 -5.93
CA ALA A 237 -23.57 9.47 -6.93
C ALA A 237 -24.20 10.86 -6.62
N LEU A 238 -25.42 10.89 -6.04
CA LEU A 238 -26.01 12.12 -5.52
C LEU A 238 -25.14 12.72 -4.41
N LEU A 239 -24.73 11.91 -3.43
CA LEU A 239 -23.87 12.35 -2.33
C LEU A 239 -22.55 12.90 -2.86
N GLU A 240 -21.87 12.16 -3.75
CA GLU A 240 -20.59 12.59 -4.36
C GLU A 240 -20.70 13.94 -5.04
N ARG A 241 -21.75 14.14 -5.86
CA ARG A 241 -22.01 15.40 -6.51
C ARG A 241 -22.24 16.53 -5.50
N LYS A 242 -23.03 16.30 -4.45
CA LYS A 242 -23.35 17.31 -3.43
C LYS A 242 -22.14 17.69 -2.58
N VAL A 243 -21.30 16.75 -2.25
CA VAL A 243 -20.01 17.00 -1.58
C VAL A 243 -19.09 17.80 -2.50
N ALA A 244 -18.99 17.46 -3.78
CA ALA A 244 -18.19 18.21 -4.74
C ALA A 244 -18.71 19.64 -4.94
N GLU A 245 -20.03 19.84 -5.07
CA GLU A 245 -20.66 21.18 -5.14
C GLU A 245 -20.33 22.04 -3.92
N HIS A 246 -20.17 21.43 -2.74
CA HIS A 246 -19.89 22.11 -1.48
C HIS A 246 -18.40 22.43 -1.26
N CYS A 247 -17.50 21.53 -1.66
CA CYS A 247 -16.11 21.53 -1.18
C CYS A 247 -15.05 21.38 -2.28
N ALA A 248 -15.41 21.07 -3.53
CA ALA A 248 -14.39 20.88 -4.56
C ALA A 248 -13.73 22.20 -4.97
N GLY A 249 -12.45 22.14 -5.29
CA GLY A 249 -11.75 23.21 -5.97
C GLY A 249 -12.25 23.40 -7.41
N PRO A 250 -11.78 24.42 -8.13
CA PRO A 250 -12.23 24.71 -9.49
C PRO A 250 -11.85 23.63 -10.52
N ASP A 251 -10.99 22.70 -10.15
CA ASP A 251 -10.66 21.49 -10.91
C ASP A 251 -11.58 20.29 -10.60
N GLY A 252 -12.56 20.48 -9.75
CA GLY A 252 -13.54 19.46 -9.36
C GLY A 252 -13.04 18.44 -8.33
N LEU A 253 -11.82 18.62 -7.77
CA LEU A 253 -11.28 17.71 -6.76
C LEU A 253 -11.48 18.26 -5.33
N VAL A 254 -11.98 17.40 -4.44
CA VAL A 254 -12.05 17.71 -3.01
C VAL A 254 -10.71 17.38 -2.36
N ARG A 255 -10.13 18.36 -1.65
CA ARG A 255 -8.81 18.24 -1.00
C ARG A 255 -8.89 18.14 0.52
N ASP A 256 -10.02 18.52 1.10
CA ASP A 256 -10.26 18.40 2.53
C ASP A 256 -10.87 17.03 2.85
N VAL A 257 -10.19 16.24 3.67
CA VAL A 257 -10.68 14.93 4.13
C VAL A 257 -11.99 15.02 4.92
N ASN A 258 -12.23 16.17 5.58
CA ASN A 258 -13.46 16.48 6.33
C ASN A 258 -14.54 17.15 5.47
N VAL A 259 -14.34 17.16 4.15
CA VAL A 259 -15.28 17.69 3.14
C VAL A 259 -15.85 19.08 3.47
N CYS A 260 -15.03 19.97 4.00
CA CYS A 260 -15.38 21.35 4.37
C CYS A 260 -16.56 21.44 5.36
N GLY A 261 -16.76 20.42 6.19
CA GLY A 261 -17.87 20.37 7.15
C GLY A 261 -19.24 20.06 6.53
N PHE A 262 -19.30 19.41 5.37
CA PHE A 262 -20.56 19.03 4.71
C PHE A 262 -21.41 18.13 5.64
N ASP A 263 -22.66 18.55 5.90
CA ASP A 263 -23.62 17.76 6.67
C ASP A 263 -24.53 16.93 5.74
N VAL A 264 -24.35 15.62 5.75
CA VAL A 264 -25.18 14.68 4.98
C VAL A 264 -26.67 14.75 5.33
N ALA A 265 -27.03 15.22 6.53
CA ALA A 265 -28.44 15.35 6.94
C ALA A 265 -29.21 16.36 6.07
N THR A 266 -28.52 17.30 5.41
CA THR A 266 -29.11 18.23 4.45
C THR A 266 -29.71 17.55 3.23
N LEU A 267 -29.30 16.30 2.94
CA LEU A 267 -29.85 15.50 1.84
C LEU A 267 -31.05 14.63 2.24
N LYS A 268 -31.50 14.70 3.50
CA LYS A 268 -32.64 13.88 3.96
C LYS A 268 -33.92 14.23 3.22
N CYS A 269 -34.66 13.22 2.78
CA CYS A 269 -35.94 13.38 2.12
C CYS A 269 -36.94 14.13 3.03
N PRO A 270 -37.63 15.16 2.52
CA PRO A 270 -38.65 15.87 3.29
C PRO A 270 -39.95 15.07 3.41
N GLY A 271 -40.12 13.98 2.63
CA GLY A 271 -41.29 13.13 2.59
C GLY A 271 -40.95 11.71 2.13
N ALA A 272 -41.63 11.23 1.10
CA ALA A 272 -41.39 9.91 0.52
C ALA A 272 -39.99 9.79 -0.08
N ASP A 273 -39.49 8.54 -0.19
CA ASP A 273 -38.20 8.22 -0.82
C ASP A 273 -38.19 8.65 -2.30
N ALA A 274 -37.12 9.27 -2.74
CA ALA A 274 -36.87 9.71 -4.10
C ALA A 274 -35.37 9.67 -4.44
N ASP A 275 -35.01 9.60 -5.73
CA ASP A 275 -33.62 9.56 -6.20
C ASP A 275 -32.84 10.85 -5.90
N SER A 276 -33.55 11.95 -5.62
CA SER A 276 -32.97 13.25 -5.32
C SER A 276 -32.63 13.47 -3.82
N CYS A 277 -32.89 12.48 -2.97
CA CYS A 277 -32.69 12.61 -1.52
C CYS A 277 -32.32 11.27 -0.87
N LEU A 278 -31.94 11.30 0.39
CA LEU A 278 -31.62 10.12 1.21
C LEU A 278 -32.73 9.87 2.22
N THR A 279 -33.09 8.61 2.42
CA THR A 279 -33.99 8.24 3.54
C THR A 279 -33.26 8.43 4.89
N GLY A 280 -34.00 8.47 6.01
CA GLY A 280 -33.40 8.52 7.33
C GLY A 280 -32.37 7.43 7.58
N PRO A 281 -32.72 6.12 7.35
CA PRO A 281 -31.76 5.02 7.49
C PRO A 281 -30.53 5.15 6.58
N GLN A 282 -30.65 5.69 5.36
CA GLN A 282 -29.51 5.93 4.47
C GLN A 282 -28.58 7.04 4.99
N VAL A 283 -29.14 8.12 5.55
CA VAL A 283 -28.36 9.16 6.24
C VAL A 283 -27.59 8.55 7.41
N ASP A 284 -28.23 7.70 8.22
CA ASP A 284 -27.60 7.02 9.35
C ASP A 284 -26.45 6.11 8.89
N MET A 285 -26.62 5.41 7.77
CA MET A 285 -25.55 4.58 7.17
C MET A 285 -24.33 5.42 6.77
N ILE A 286 -24.54 6.55 6.11
CA ILE A 286 -23.43 7.43 5.72
C ILE A 286 -22.73 7.98 6.97
N LYS A 287 -23.48 8.37 8.00
CA LYS A 287 -22.89 8.78 9.29
C LYS A 287 -22.11 7.66 9.97
N ARG A 288 -22.58 6.41 9.86
CA ARG A 288 -21.86 5.22 10.36
C ARG A 288 -20.52 5.02 9.65
N ILE A 289 -20.48 5.18 8.33
CA ILE A 289 -19.27 5.03 7.52
C ILE A 289 -18.28 6.15 7.78
N THR A 290 -18.75 7.40 7.93
CA THR A 290 -17.90 8.58 8.08
C THR A 290 -17.54 8.91 9.53
N GLY A 291 -18.27 8.34 10.49
CA GLY A 291 -18.03 8.51 11.92
C GLY A 291 -16.86 7.70 12.46
N ARG A 292 -16.39 8.06 13.65
CA ARG A 292 -15.38 7.27 14.36
C ARG A 292 -15.94 5.92 14.82
N PHE A 293 -15.08 4.95 14.98
CA PHE A 293 -15.44 3.58 15.39
C PHE A 293 -14.42 3.03 16.40
N PRO A 294 -14.86 2.16 17.34
CA PRO A 294 -14.00 1.61 18.37
C PRO A 294 -13.04 0.55 17.80
N VAL A 295 -11.77 0.62 18.20
CA VAL A 295 -10.71 -0.31 17.76
C VAL A 295 -10.01 -1.01 18.91
N ALA A 296 -10.07 -0.44 20.10
CA ALA A 296 -9.57 -0.99 21.36
C ALA A 296 -10.31 -0.30 22.52
N PRO A 297 -10.18 -0.80 23.77
CA PRO A 297 -10.79 -0.15 24.92
C PRO A 297 -10.37 1.33 25.05
N GLY A 298 -11.34 2.24 24.88
CA GLY A 298 -11.11 3.69 24.93
C GLY A 298 -10.34 4.30 23.75
N VAL A 299 -10.17 3.56 22.66
CA VAL A 299 -9.49 4.03 21.46
C VAL A 299 -10.44 3.92 20.26
N ASP A 300 -10.67 5.05 19.59
CA ASP A 300 -11.47 5.14 18.39
C ASP A 300 -10.59 5.56 17.19
N ALA A 301 -10.86 4.98 16.02
CA ALA A 301 -10.26 5.36 14.75
C ALA A 301 -11.21 6.22 13.92
N PRO A 302 -10.71 7.04 12.98
CA PRO A 302 -11.54 7.85 12.09
C PRO A 302 -12.24 7.00 11.04
N GLY A 303 -13.41 7.49 10.57
CA GLY A 303 -14.15 6.90 9.46
C GLY A 303 -13.68 7.36 8.08
N PHE A 304 -14.45 7.00 7.07
CA PHE A 304 -14.17 7.34 5.67
C PHE A 304 -14.57 8.76 5.32
N SER A 305 -13.89 9.34 4.33
CA SER A 305 -14.29 10.62 3.75
C SER A 305 -15.34 10.40 2.64
N PRO A 306 -16.45 11.12 2.61
CA PRO A 306 -17.48 10.97 1.58
C PRO A 306 -17.14 11.75 0.28
N THR A 307 -15.88 11.86 -0.07
CA THR A 307 -15.44 12.57 -1.28
C THR A 307 -15.74 11.81 -2.57
N ASN A 308 -15.59 10.47 -2.54
CA ASN A 308 -15.86 9.59 -3.67
C ASN A 308 -16.68 8.35 -3.22
N PRO A 309 -17.88 8.56 -2.66
CA PRO A 309 -18.67 7.48 -2.06
C PRO A 309 -19.21 6.46 -3.07
N THR A 310 -19.18 6.76 -4.37
CA THR A 310 -19.52 5.77 -5.41
C THR A 310 -18.63 4.53 -5.35
N GLY A 311 -17.39 4.66 -4.88
CA GLY A 311 -16.48 3.54 -4.61
C GLY A 311 -16.91 2.62 -3.46
N TRP A 312 -17.80 3.07 -2.56
CA TRP A 312 -18.28 2.27 -1.44
C TRP A 312 -19.21 1.12 -1.87
N SER A 313 -19.85 1.23 -3.02
CA SER A 313 -20.80 0.22 -3.50
C SER A 313 -20.16 -1.15 -3.67
N SER A 314 -18.97 -1.23 -4.27
CA SER A 314 -18.30 -2.52 -4.48
C SER A 314 -17.50 -2.99 -3.25
N PHE A 315 -17.01 -2.06 -2.46
CA PHE A 315 -16.06 -2.38 -1.41
C PHE A 315 -16.68 -2.46 -0.01
N LEU A 316 -17.53 -1.52 0.39
CA LEU A 316 -18.03 -1.39 1.77
C LEU A 316 -19.45 -1.95 1.97
N ILE A 317 -20.41 -1.58 1.11
CA ILE A 317 -21.84 -1.81 1.37
C ILE A 317 -22.56 -2.70 0.34
N GLY A 318 -21.88 -3.12 -0.71
CA GLY A 318 -22.45 -3.97 -1.77
C GLY A 318 -23.16 -3.18 -2.87
N ASN A 319 -23.13 -3.74 -4.08
CA ASN A 319 -23.88 -3.22 -5.24
C ASN A 319 -25.38 -3.50 -5.15
N THR A 320 -25.78 -4.39 -4.25
CA THR A 320 -27.16 -4.78 -3.99
C THR A 320 -27.43 -4.75 -2.49
N LYS A 321 -28.71 -4.57 -2.14
CA LYS A 321 -29.20 -4.62 -0.76
C LYS A 321 -29.03 -6.03 -0.19
N PRO A 322 -28.51 -6.20 1.05
CA PRO A 322 -28.53 -7.51 1.71
C PRO A 322 -29.95 -7.92 2.02
N THR A 323 -30.37 -9.11 1.58
CA THR A 323 -31.75 -9.61 1.74
C THR A 323 -31.83 -11.02 2.27
N SER A 324 -30.70 -11.74 2.28
CA SER A 324 -30.63 -13.09 2.81
C SER A 324 -30.61 -13.08 4.34
N LYS A 325 -31.25 -14.09 4.93
CA LYS A 325 -31.16 -14.37 6.37
C LYS A 325 -29.95 -15.24 6.74
N ASP A 326 -29.21 -15.71 5.73
CA ASP A 326 -27.97 -16.44 5.95
C ASP A 326 -26.85 -15.47 6.32
N MET A 327 -26.46 -15.46 7.58
CA MET A 327 -25.40 -14.60 8.09
C MET A 327 -24.00 -14.97 7.57
N ASN A 328 -23.85 -16.10 6.87
CA ASN A 328 -22.62 -16.41 6.13
C ASN A 328 -22.58 -15.75 4.74
N ASN A 329 -23.72 -15.37 4.18
CA ASN A 329 -23.81 -14.53 2.98
C ASN A 329 -25.12 -13.74 2.94
N PRO A 330 -25.22 -12.60 3.61
CA PRO A 330 -26.42 -11.77 3.63
C PRO A 330 -26.83 -11.21 2.26
N TRP A 331 -25.92 -11.24 1.28
CA TRP A 331 -26.19 -10.77 -0.09
C TRP A 331 -26.65 -11.88 -1.04
N ALA A 332 -26.65 -13.16 -0.63
CA ALA A 332 -27.05 -14.26 -1.51
C ALA A 332 -28.39 -14.03 -2.22
N PRO A 333 -28.51 -14.36 -3.52
CA PRO A 333 -27.53 -15.01 -4.39
C PRO A 333 -26.47 -14.06 -5.01
N ASN A 334 -26.50 -12.76 -4.71
CA ASN A 334 -25.56 -11.79 -5.23
C ASN A 334 -24.22 -11.87 -4.49
N PRO A 335 -23.12 -11.41 -5.10
CA PRO A 335 -21.83 -11.32 -4.42
C PRO A 335 -21.89 -10.25 -3.32
N PRO A 336 -21.30 -10.53 -2.14
CA PRO A 336 -21.15 -9.52 -1.08
C PRO A 336 -20.11 -8.46 -1.47
N PRO A 337 -20.07 -7.31 -0.75
CA PRO A 337 -18.95 -6.37 -0.87
C PRO A 337 -17.63 -7.03 -0.46
N SER A 338 -16.51 -6.55 -1.02
CA SER A 338 -15.17 -7.08 -0.71
C SER A 338 -14.84 -7.04 0.79
N SER A 339 -15.35 -6.02 1.49
CA SER A 339 -15.23 -5.85 2.95
C SER A 339 -15.75 -7.06 3.75
N PHE A 340 -16.78 -7.75 3.25
CA PHE A 340 -17.35 -8.90 3.93
C PHE A 340 -16.34 -10.06 4.00
N GLY A 341 -15.79 -10.49 2.85
CA GLY A 341 -14.83 -11.60 2.81
C GLY A 341 -13.52 -11.24 3.51
N ILE A 342 -13.01 -10.05 3.27
CA ILE A 342 -11.77 -9.54 3.88
C ILE A 342 -11.93 -9.45 5.41
N GLY A 343 -12.97 -8.78 5.90
CA GLY A 343 -13.22 -8.62 7.32
C GLY A 343 -13.40 -9.94 8.04
N GLN A 344 -14.16 -10.86 7.42
CA GLN A 344 -14.38 -12.22 7.94
C GLN A 344 -13.07 -12.99 8.11
N SER A 345 -12.23 -13.01 7.08
CA SER A 345 -10.95 -13.74 7.07
C SER A 345 -9.94 -13.14 8.06
N ILE A 346 -9.85 -11.81 8.13
CA ILE A 346 -8.97 -11.12 9.08
C ILE A 346 -9.36 -11.44 10.52
N LEU A 347 -10.65 -11.40 10.86
CA LEU A 347 -11.11 -11.70 12.20
C LEU A 347 -10.82 -13.16 12.58
N ARG A 348 -11.05 -14.10 11.67
CA ARG A 348 -10.75 -15.52 11.88
C ARG A 348 -9.28 -15.78 12.14
N GLY A 349 -8.41 -15.30 11.26
CA GLY A 349 -6.98 -15.62 11.30
C GLY A 349 -6.18 -14.73 12.24
N MET A 350 -6.34 -13.41 12.13
CA MET A 350 -5.42 -12.48 12.79
C MET A 350 -5.86 -12.12 14.23
N TYR A 351 -7.16 -12.16 14.54
CA TYR A 351 -7.67 -11.74 15.84
C TYR A 351 -8.14 -12.89 16.72
N PHE A 352 -9.13 -13.67 16.27
CA PHE A 352 -9.81 -14.63 17.13
C PHE A 352 -9.25 -16.05 17.03
N ASN A 353 -8.40 -16.36 16.05
CA ASN A 353 -7.84 -17.69 15.79
C ASN A 353 -8.92 -18.79 15.76
N LYS A 354 -10.01 -18.54 15.03
CA LYS A 354 -11.20 -19.38 15.04
C LYS A 354 -11.82 -19.48 13.64
N ALA A 355 -11.77 -20.66 13.02
CA ALA A 355 -12.19 -20.89 11.64
C ALA A 355 -13.70 -20.66 11.40
N ASP A 356 -14.55 -20.92 12.39
CA ASP A 356 -15.99 -20.74 12.34
C ASP A 356 -16.46 -19.39 12.89
N PHE A 357 -15.55 -18.48 13.25
CA PHE A 357 -15.93 -17.14 13.72
C PHE A 357 -16.71 -16.39 12.64
N ASN A 358 -17.88 -15.85 13.01
CA ASN A 358 -18.70 -15.05 12.11
C ASN A 358 -18.71 -13.59 12.58
N MET A 359 -18.22 -12.69 11.73
CA MET A 359 -18.08 -11.28 12.08
C MET A 359 -19.41 -10.56 12.36
N ILE A 360 -20.56 -11.14 11.91
CA ILE A 360 -21.89 -10.54 12.13
C ILE A 360 -22.46 -10.98 13.47
N THR A 361 -22.33 -12.26 13.82
CA THR A 361 -23.01 -12.84 14.98
C THR A 361 -22.12 -12.96 16.21
N ASP A 362 -20.79 -13.09 16.01
CA ASP A 362 -19.86 -13.42 17.09
C ASP A 362 -19.05 -12.20 17.56
N LEU A 363 -18.92 -11.15 16.73
CA LEU A 363 -18.22 -9.93 17.14
C LEU A 363 -19.22 -8.95 17.78
N ASP A 364 -18.94 -8.58 19.02
CA ASP A 364 -19.69 -7.59 19.79
C ASP A 364 -18.77 -6.41 20.16
N PHE A 365 -19.07 -5.23 19.64
CA PHE A 365 -18.32 -4.00 19.90
C PHE A 365 -18.60 -3.39 21.29
N ASP A 366 -19.65 -3.83 21.97
CA ASP A 366 -19.94 -3.45 23.37
C ASP A 366 -19.25 -4.39 24.37
N ASN A 367 -18.66 -5.50 23.90
CA ASN A 367 -17.92 -6.46 24.72
C ASN A 367 -16.45 -5.99 24.89
N PRO A 368 -16.02 -5.62 26.12
CA PRO A 368 -14.66 -5.13 26.35
C PRO A 368 -13.57 -6.17 26.08
N GLU A 369 -13.87 -7.48 26.20
CA GLU A 369 -12.92 -8.55 25.85
C GLU A 369 -12.69 -8.60 24.34
N HIS A 370 -13.71 -8.40 23.52
CA HIS A 370 -13.55 -8.35 22.06
C HIS A 370 -12.72 -7.12 21.65
N LEU A 371 -12.99 -5.96 22.22
CA LEU A 371 -12.19 -4.75 21.98
C LEU A 371 -10.73 -4.93 22.41
N LYS A 372 -10.52 -5.63 23.55
CA LYS A 372 -9.16 -5.96 24.02
C LYS A 372 -8.43 -6.88 23.02
N ILE A 373 -9.08 -7.94 22.53
CA ILE A 373 -8.51 -8.84 21.53
C ILE A 373 -8.15 -8.05 20.25
N LEU A 374 -9.03 -7.17 19.79
CA LEU A 374 -8.77 -6.32 18.62
C LEU A 374 -7.56 -5.40 18.85
N GLY A 375 -7.46 -4.76 19.99
CA GLY A 375 -6.35 -3.88 20.35
C GLY A 375 -5.01 -4.62 20.49
N ASP A 376 -4.98 -5.70 21.27
CA ASP A 376 -3.77 -6.47 21.56
C ASP A 376 -3.15 -7.07 20.27
N HIS A 377 -3.99 -7.71 19.45
CA HIS A 377 -3.49 -8.34 18.22
C HIS A 377 -3.24 -7.37 17.07
N HIS A 378 -3.75 -6.15 17.17
CA HIS A 378 -3.45 -5.13 16.16
C HIS A 378 -1.95 -4.81 16.09
N ALA A 379 -1.31 -4.69 17.23
CA ALA A 379 0.13 -4.40 17.30
C ALA A 379 1.03 -5.50 16.71
N ASP A 380 0.54 -6.76 16.63
CA ASP A 380 1.33 -7.88 16.11
C ASP A 380 1.58 -7.78 14.60
N TRP A 381 0.70 -7.11 13.88
CA TRP A 381 0.73 -7.06 12.42
C TRP A 381 0.36 -5.70 11.81
N GLY A 382 0.09 -4.71 12.63
CA GLY A 382 -0.23 -3.34 12.24
C GLY A 382 0.76 -2.32 12.78
N ALA A 383 1.17 -1.37 11.94
CA ALA A 383 2.10 -0.32 12.32
C ALA A 383 1.39 0.80 13.10
N VAL A 384 1.08 0.53 14.37
CA VAL A 384 0.37 1.48 15.26
C VAL A 384 1.29 2.33 16.11
N SER A 385 2.50 1.84 16.41
CA SER A 385 3.46 2.60 17.22
C SER A 385 3.94 3.83 16.44
N PRO A 386 3.85 5.03 17.02
CA PRO A 386 4.38 6.23 16.40
C PRO A 386 5.89 6.42 16.63
N ASP A 387 6.60 5.45 17.21
CA ASP A 387 8.04 5.52 17.41
C ASP A 387 8.83 4.96 16.23
N LEU A 388 9.17 5.82 15.29
CA LEU A 388 10.08 5.54 14.17
C LEU A 388 11.50 6.08 14.41
N SER A 389 11.92 6.24 15.66
CA SER A 389 13.25 6.74 16.00
C SER A 389 14.39 5.85 15.46
N GLY A 390 14.16 4.52 15.43
CA GLY A 390 15.08 3.55 14.81
C GLY A 390 15.29 3.84 13.32
N PHE A 391 14.21 4.02 12.57
CA PHE A 391 14.26 4.31 11.14
C PHE A 391 14.90 5.67 10.85
N LYS A 392 14.61 6.69 11.66
CA LYS A 392 15.30 7.99 11.60
C LYS A 392 16.80 7.84 11.83
N LYS A 393 17.20 7.07 12.85
CA LYS A 393 18.62 6.82 13.19
C LYS A 393 19.36 6.08 12.07
N ALA A 394 18.68 5.16 11.38
CA ALA A 394 19.21 4.46 10.20
C ALA A 394 19.37 5.38 8.97
N GLY A 395 18.84 6.61 9.02
CA GLY A 395 18.90 7.58 7.92
C GLY A 395 17.79 7.40 6.88
N GLY A 396 16.83 6.51 7.13
CA GLY A 396 15.73 6.20 6.23
C GLY A 396 14.83 7.40 5.90
N LYS A 397 14.18 7.37 4.75
CA LYS A 397 13.23 8.38 4.28
C LYS A 397 11.89 7.75 3.99
N LEU A 398 10.80 8.36 4.48
CA LEU A 398 9.46 7.82 4.40
C LEU A 398 8.51 8.82 3.76
N ILE A 399 7.83 8.38 2.71
CA ILE A 399 6.66 9.08 2.17
C ILE A 399 5.42 8.25 2.51
N ILE A 400 4.49 8.86 3.25
CA ILE A 400 3.15 8.33 3.51
C ILE A 400 2.21 9.08 2.58
N TRP A 401 1.38 8.38 1.84
CA TRP A 401 0.33 9.02 1.06
C TRP A 401 -1.01 8.34 1.30
N ALA A 402 -2.07 9.12 1.35
CA ALA A 402 -3.42 8.62 1.52
C ALA A 402 -4.33 9.18 0.43
N PRO A 403 -4.98 8.32 -0.37
CA PRO A 403 -6.06 8.73 -1.26
C PRO A 403 -7.21 9.33 -0.44
N ILE A 404 -7.67 10.53 -0.78
CA ILE A 404 -8.81 11.15 -0.05
C ILE A 404 -10.13 10.44 -0.41
N GLY A 405 -10.25 9.96 -1.66
CA GLY A 405 -11.40 9.19 -2.13
C GLY A 405 -11.39 7.71 -1.73
N GLU A 406 -10.60 7.37 -0.74
CA GLU A 406 -10.38 6.00 -0.25
C GLU A 406 -11.69 5.27 0.09
N ASN A 407 -11.82 4.02 -0.37
CA ASN A 407 -12.99 3.18 -0.17
C ASN A 407 -12.68 1.85 0.54
N ALA A 408 -11.44 1.64 0.97
CA ALA A 408 -11.02 0.44 1.68
C ALA A 408 -10.35 0.72 3.03
N VAL A 409 -9.69 1.88 3.21
CA VAL A 409 -9.01 2.27 4.45
C VAL A 409 -9.31 3.74 4.73
N PRO A 410 -9.75 4.12 5.95
CA PRO A 410 -10.02 5.52 6.27
C PRO A 410 -8.81 6.43 6.06
N PRO A 411 -8.89 7.48 5.23
CA PRO A 411 -7.73 8.29 4.85
C PRO A 411 -7.15 9.13 6.00
N ALA A 412 -7.99 9.51 6.97
CA ALA A 412 -7.56 10.31 8.12
C ALA A 412 -6.61 9.55 9.08
N ASN A 413 -6.53 8.22 8.99
CA ASN A 413 -5.54 7.44 9.75
C ASN A 413 -4.10 7.91 9.50
N ALA A 414 -3.78 8.29 8.26
CA ALA A 414 -2.43 8.79 7.92
C ALA A 414 -2.12 10.12 8.61
N ILE A 415 -3.12 10.99 8.76
CA ILE A 415 -2.99 12.29 9.44
C ILE A 415 -2.80 12.07 10.95
N GLU A 416 -3.70 11.30 11.59
CA GLU A 416 -3.65 11.04 13.03
C GLU A 416 -2.32 10.35 13.40
N TYR A 417 -1.90 9.35 12.63
CA TYR A 417 -0.59 8.70 12.85
C TYR A 417 0.59 9.68 12.75
N TYR A 418 0.59 10.55 11.74
CA TYR A 418 1.64 11.55 11.57
C TYR A 418 1.69 12.57 12.70
N ASP A 419 0.53 13.01 13.19
CA ASP A 419 0.45 13.92 14.33
C ASP A 419 1.00 13.28 15.61
N ASP A 420 0.74 12.00 15.83
CA ASP A 420 1.28 11.25 16.96
C ASP A 420 2.79 10.96 16.80
N LEU A 421 3.24 10.67 15.59
CA LEU A 421 4.67 10.55 15.27
C LEU A 421 5.42 11.86 15.54
N LYS A 422 4.87 13.01 15.19
CA LYS A 422 5.48 14.33 15.49
C LYS A 422 5.59 14.62 16.98
N LYS A 423 4.64 14.16 17.79
CA LYS A 423 4.69 14.27 19.25
C LYS A 423 5.76 13.34 19.84
N THR A 424 5.98 12.18 19.22
CA THR A 424 6.86 11.11 19.73
C THR A 424 8.31 11.26 19.29
N VAL A 425 8.53 11.63 18.01
CA VAL A 425 9.88 11.70 17.41
C VAL A 425 10.18 13.13 16.95
N PRO A 426 11.00 13.89 17.68
CA PRO A 426 11.39 15.23 17.27
C PRO A 426 12.06 15.26 15.88
N GLY A 427 11.77 16.27 15.06
CA GLY A 427 12.32 16.40 13.72
C GLY A 427 11.76 15.38 12.72
N THR A 428 10.50 14.97 12.89
CA THR A 428 9.79 14.06 11.98
C THR A 428 9.84 14.54 10.54
N ASP A 429 9.70 15.84 10.30
CA ASP A 429 9.70 16.43 8.95
C ASP A 429 11.04 16.25 8.18
N ASP A 430 12.11 15.88 8.86
CA ASP A 430 13.42 15.63 8.23
C ASP A 430 13.51 14.25 7.57
N PHE A 431 12.59 13.32 7.93
CA PHE A 431 12.60 11.95 7.40
C PHE A 431 11.22 11.41 7.01
N VAL A 432 10.12 12.08 7.34
CA VAL A 432 8.74 11.70 6.95
C VAL A 432 8.05 12.84 6.24
N ARG A 433 7.31 12.52 5.18
CA ARG A 433 6.35 13.41 4.49
C ARG A 433 5.03 12.69 4.29
N VAL A 434 3.93 13.41 4.51
CA VAL A 434 2.58 12.88 4.29
C VAL A 434 1.88 13.69 3.19
N TYR A 435 1.25 12.97 2.24
CA TYR A 435 0.50 13.59 1.15
C TYR A 435 -0.92 13.04 1.12
N MET A 436 -1.90 13.95 1.17
CA MET A 436 -3.30 13.62 0.94
C MET A 436 -3.61 13.78 -0.54
N VAL A 437 -3.93 12.67 -1.24
CA VAL A 437 -4.08 12.65 -2.70
C VAL A 437 -5.56 12.73 -3.08
N PRO A 438 -6.03 13.86 -3.65
CA PRO A 438 -7.45 14.07 -3.94
C PRO A 438 -7.94 13.24 -5.10
N GLY A 439 -9.19 12.76 -5.01
CA GLY A 439 -9.90 12.08 -6.10
C GLY A 439 -9.32 10.73 -6.52
N VAL A 440 -8.44 10.13 -5.72
CA VAL A 440 -7.94 8.77 -5.93
C VAL A 440 -8.68 7.83 -4.98
N LEU A 441 -9.11 6.67 -5.49
CA LEU A 441 -9.70 5.56 -4.74
C LEU A 441 -8.59 4.67 -4.14
N HIS A 442 -8.96 3.52 -3.57
CA HIS A 442 -8.00 2.59 -2.96
C HIS A 442 -6.87 2.21 -3.92
N CYS A 443 -5.68 2.66 -3.64
CA CYS A 443 -4.45 2.43 -4.43
C CYS A 443 -4.45 2.99 -5.86
N GLY A 444 -5.54 3.54 -6.35
CA GLY A 444 -5.68 4.07 -7.72
C GLY A 444 -7.14 4.10 -8.17
N GLY A 445 -7.39 4.53 -9.40
CA GLY A 445 -8.73 4.79 -9.91
C GLY A 445 -9.29 6.14 -9.44
N GLY A 446 -10.50 6.47 -9.87
CA GLY A 446 -11.12 7.77 -9.60
C GLY A 446 -10.58 8.90 -10.49
N PRO A 447 -11.05 10.15 -10.28
CA PRO A 447 -10.71 11.29 -11.12
C PRO A 447 -9.36 11.96 -10.79
N GLY A 448 -8.67 11.51 -9.73
CA GLY A 448 -7.40 12.07 -9.26
C GLY A 448 -6.17 11.63 -10.05
N PRO A 449 -4.97 12.05 -9.63
CA PRO A 449 -3.71 11.74 -10.32
C PRO A 449 -3.33 10.27 -10.14
N GLN A 450 -3.12 9.55 -11.25
CA GLN A 450 -2.90 8.10 -11.27
C GLN A 450 -1.42 7.69 -11.25
N ASP A 451 -0.50 8.59 -11.60
CA ASP A 451 0.95 8.36 -11.55
C ASP A 451 1.60 8.77 -10.21
N SER A 452 0.77 9.03 -9.19
CA SER A 452 1.26 9.44 -7.87
C SER A 452 2.29 8.48 -7.27
N PRO A 453 2.12 7.14 -7.32
CA PRO A 453 3.10 6.21 -6.77
C PRO A 453 4.48 6.33 -7.43
N GLU A 454 4.54 6.50 -8.76
CA GLU A 454 5.78 6.69 -9.53
C GLU A 454 6.46 7.99 -9.11
N ARG A 455 5.68 9.08 -8.96
CA ARG A 455 6.21 10.37 -8.50
C ARG A 455 6.75 10.28 -7.08
N PHE A 456 6.07 9.56 -6.19
CA PHE A 456 6.56 9.34 -4.83
C PHE A 456 7.85 8.51 -4.81
N LEU A 457 7.98 7.47 -5.67
CA LEU A 457 9.21 6.70 -5.79
C LEU A 457 10.38 7.59 -6.26
N ASP A 458 10.20 8.37 -7.32
CA ASP A 458 11.22 9.29 -7.82
C ASP A 458 11.67 10.28 -6.72
N LYS A 459 10.72 10.77 -5.93
CA LYS A 459 10.99 11.75 -4.87
C LYS A 459 11.68 11.13 -3.65
N VAL A 460 11.30 9.93 -3.22
CA VAL A 460 11.97 9.28 -2.09
C VAL A 460 13.41 8.88 -2.46
N ILE A 461 13.64 8.49 -3.71
CA ILE A 461 14.99 8.23 -4.25
C ILE A 461 15.85 9.49 -4.17
N ALA A 462 15.39 10.60 -4.75
CA ALA A 462 16.11 11.87 -4.70
C ALA A 462 16.35 12.37 -3.27
N TRP A 463 15.42 12.08 -2.36
CA TRP A 463 15.57 12.43 -0.96
C TRP A 463 16.62 11.57 -0.25
N ALA A 464 16.60 10.25 -0.46
CA ALA A 464 17.54 9.31 0.16
C ALA A 464 18.96 9.42 -0.40
N GLU A 465 19.11 9.65 -1.71
CA GLU A 465 20.42 9.67 -2.38
C GLU A 465 21.04 11.07 -2.44
N GLU A 466 20.22 12.13 -2.60
CA GLU A 466 20.70 13.48 -2.87
C GLU A 466 20.31 14.48 -1.77
N GLY A 467 19.55 14.04 -0.74
CA GLY A 467 19.05 14.91 0.32
C GLY A 467 17.96 15.89 -0.13
N LYS A 468 17.40 15.74 -1.33
CA LYS A 468 16.36 16.61 -1.89
C LYS A 468 15.01 16.28 -1.30
N ARG A 469 14.68 16.91 -0.18
CA ARG A 469 13.40 16.74 0.51
C ARG A 469 12.24 17.13 -0.42
N PRO A 470 11.20 16.29 -0.58
CA PRO A 470 10.06 16.62 -1.41
C PRO A 470 9.11 17.58 -0.67
N ASP A 471 9.04 18.83 -1.12
CA ASP A 471 8.13 19.83 -0.56
C ASP A 471 6.88 20.01 -1.45
N GLU A 472 7.02 19.80 -2.77
CA GLU A 472 5.92 19.83 -3.73
C GLU A 472 6.08 18.70 -4.74
N ILE A 473 4.96 18.09 -5.12
CA ILE A 473 4.94 17.01 -6.12
C ILE A 473 3.85 17.29 -7.14
N VAL A 474 4.22 17.31 -8.42
CA VAL A 474 3.25 17.38 -9.51
C VAL A 474 2.99 15.97 -10.02
N ALA A 475 1.72 15.54 -9.93
CA ALA A 475 1.26 14.25 -10.43
C ALA A 475 0.19 14.43 -11.51
N SER A 476 -0.03 13.41 -12.33
CA SER A 476 -0.83 13.49 -13.55
C SER A 476 -1.97 12.47 -13.54
N ALA A 477 -3.12 12.87 -14.09
CA ALA A 477 -4.29 12.00 -14.29
C ALA A 477 -4.34 11.39 -15.70
N SER A 478 -3.23 11.36 -16.42
CA SER A 478 -3.17 10.96 -17.83
C SER A 478 -3.29 9.46 -18.11
N ALA A 479 -3.23 8.59 -17.11
CA ALA A 479 -3.36 7.16 -17.29
C ALA A 479 -4.48 6.60 -16.40
N GLN A 480 -5.38 5.80 -16.99
CA GLN A 480 -6.30 4.99 -16.19
C GLN A 480 -5.55 3.80 -15.60
N ARG A 481 -5.51 3.71 -14.28
CA ARG A 481 -5.21 2.45 -13.61
C ARG A 481 -6.52 1.73 -13.31
N VAL A 482 -6.72 0.60 -13.97
CA VAL A 482 -7.84 -0.30 -13.64
C VAL A 482 -7.34 -1.25 -12.56
N ILE A 483 -7.91 -1.15 -11.38
CA ILE A 483 -7.66 -2.09 -10.28
C ILE A 483 -8.71 -3.19 -10.38
N PRO A 484 -8.33 -4.46 -10.50
CA PRO A 484 -9.28 -5.56 -10.53
C PRO A 484 -10.17 -5.58 -9.29
N GLY A 485 -11.47 -5.80 -9.51
CA GLY A 485 -12.46 -5.72 -8.44
C GLY A 485 -12.99 -4.32 -8.14
N GLN A 486 -12.37 -3.26 -8.65
CA GLN A 486 -12.94 -1.92 -8.68
C GLN A 486 -13.58 -1.68 -10.05
N GLN A 487 -14.88 -1.37 -10.08
CA GLN A 487 -15.50 -0.89 -11.31
C GLN A 487 -14.83 0.43 -11.69
N ALA A 488 -14.28 0.49 -12.90
CA ALA A 488 -13.90 1.77 -13.48
C ALA A 488 -15.14 2.67 -13.46
N ALA A 489 -15.17 3.67 -12.61
CA ALA A 489 -16.16 4.72 -12.71
C ALA A 489 -16.07 5.24 -14.14
N ALA A 490 -17.21 5.34 -14.83
CA ALA A 490 -17.28 5.90 -16.18
C ALA A 490 -16.58 7.26 -16.15
N GLN A 491 -15.36 7.31 -16.67
CA GLN A 491 -14.58 8.54 -16.64
C GLN A 491 -15.05 9.45 -17.76
N PRO A 492 -15.24 10.73 -17.48
CA PRO A 492 -15.37 11.71 -18.56
C PRO A 492 -14.11 11.66 -19.45
N PRO A 493 -14.21 12.02 -20.72
CA PRO A 493 -13.09 12.01 -21.64
C PRO A 493 -11.89 12.71 -20.99
N THR A 494 -10.74 12.08 -21.04
CA THR A 494 -9.51 12.42 -20.36
C THR A 494 -9.07 13.85 -20.66
N LEU A 495 -9.48 14.78 -19.81
CA LEU A 495 -8.76 16.04 -19.71
C LEU A 495 -7.39 15.70 -19.11
N SER A 496 -6.34 15.90 -19.91
CA SER A 496 -4.97 15.89 -19.40
C SER A 496 -4.89 16.92 -18.28
N ARG A 497 -4.80 16.46 -17.02
CA ARG A 497 -4.63 17.37 -15.89
C ARG A 497 -3.41 16.99 -15.08
N THR A 498 -2.76 18.01 -14.55
CA THR A 498 -1.76 17.88 -13.51
C THR A 498 -2.31 18.38 -12.18
N VAL A 499 -1.92 17.73 -11.09
CA VAL A 499 -2.38 18.04 -9.73
C VAL A 499 -1.17 18.32 -8.87
N LEU A 500 -1.16 19.48 -8.20
CA LEU A 500 -0.16 19.80 -7.20
C LEU A 500 -0.51 19.06 -5.91
N LEU A 501 0.44 18.25 -5.41
CA LEU A 501 0.37 17.55 -4.14
C LEU A 501 1.28 18.27 -3.14
N CYS A 502 0.71 18.70 -2.03
CA CYS A 502 1.40 19.42 -0.96
C CYS A 502 1.61 18.51 0.25
N PRO A 503 2.74 18.62 0.96
CA PRO A 503 2.94 17.88 2.19
C PRO A 503 1.99 18.39 3.28
N HIS A 504 1.30 17.47 3.95
CA HIS A 504 0.43 17.81 5.09
C HIS A 504 1.24 18.58 6.17
N PRO A 505 0.68 19.66 6.81
CA PRO A 505 -0.73 20.09 6.75
C PRO A 505 -1.07 21.05 5.61
N GLN A 506 -0.14 21.36 4.72
CA GLN A 506 -0.42 22.24 3.58
C GLN A 506 -1.39 21.59 2.60
N GLN A 507 -2.19 22.43 1.95
CA GLN A 507 -3.08 22.04 0.86
C GLN A 507 -2.79 22.87 -0.40
N ALA A 508 -3.06 22.28 -1.57
CA ALA A 508 -2.97 23.00 -2.83
C ALA A 508 -4.16 23.98 -2.95
N VAL A 509 -3.85 25.25 -3.07
CA VAL A 509 -4.82 26.35 -3.23
C VAL A 509 -4.67 26.95 -4.63
N PHE A 510 -5.79 27.10 -5.34
CA PHE A 510 -5.80 27.68 -6.68
C PHE A 510 -5.43 29.17 -6.62
N ASN A 511 -4.42 29.53 -7.39
CA ASN A 511 -4.00 30.91 -7.54
C ASN A 511 -4.73 31.52 -8.74
N ALA A 512 -5.97 31.99 -8.50
CA ALA A 512 -6.84 32.56 -9.52
C ALA A 512 -6.29 33.91 -10.00
N ARG A 513 -5.65 33.91 -11.17
CA ARG A 513 -5.23 35.07 -11.93
C ARG A 513 -5.84 34.98 -13.34
N GLU A 514 -5.89 36.08 -14.05
CA GLU A 514 -6.44 36.12 -15.42
C GLU A 514 -5.73 35.04 -16.30
N GLY A 515 -6.53 34.22 -16.96
CA GLY A 515 -6.04 33.14 -17.81
C GLY A 515 -5.55 31.89 -17.07
N ALA A 516 -5.67 31.82 -15.73
CA ALA A 516 -5.28 30.63 -14.98
C ALA A 516 -6.22 29.44 -15.28
N PHE A 517 -5.63 28.29 -15.65
CA PHE A 517 -6.36 27.07 -15.98
C PHE A 517 -6.31 26.09 -14.79
N PRO A 518 -7.47 25.72 -14.19
CA PRO A 518 -7.47 24.97 -12.94
C PRO A 518 -6.94 23.54 -13.05
N TYR A 519 -6.85 22.97 -14.26
CA TYR A 519 -6.32 21.63 -14.50
C TYR A 519 -4.79 21.60 -14.72
N ASP A 520 -4.11 22.71 -14.49
CA ASP A 520 -2.65 22.80 -14.53
C ASP A 520 -2.09 23.12 -13.13
N ALA A 521 -1.27 22.21 -12.61
CA ALA A 521 -0.63 22.32 -11.30
C ALA A 521 0.17 23.61 -11.13
N ALA A 522 0.70 24.20 -12.22
CA ALA A 522 1.43 25.46 -12.19
C ALA A 522 0.59 26.66 -11.71
N ASN A 523 -0.73 26.54 -11.71
CA ASN A 523 -1.66 27.56 -11.23
C ASN A 523 -2.13 27.33 -9.78
N TRP A 524 -1.51 26.39 -9.07
CA TRP A 524 -1.78 26.10 -7.67
C TRP A 524 -0.55 26.37 -6.83
N VAL A 525 -0.73 26.62 -5.55
CA VAL A 525 0.35 26.84 -4.58
C VAL A 525 0.04 26.09 -3.29
N CYS A 526 1.07 25.58 -2.61
CA CYS A 526 0.94 24.98 -1.28
C CYS A 526 0.79 26.06 -0.20
N LYS A 527 -0.27 25.99 0.60
CA LYS A 527 -0.54 26.91 1.71
C LYS A 527 -0.96 26.15 2.96
#